data_de4373bd3bbd04c8fe1416b6dfa1bf6a
#
_entry.id   de4373bd3bbd04c8fe1416b6dfa1bf6a
#
_cell.length_a   1.000
_cell.length_b   1.000
_cell.length_c   1.000
_cell.angle_alpha   90.00
_cell.angle_beta   90.00
_cell.angle_gamma   90.00
#
_symmetry.space_group_name_H-M   'P 1'
#
loop_
_entity.id
_entity.type
_entity.pdbx_description
1 polymer ?
#
loop_
_entity_poly.entity_id
_entity_poly.type
_entity_poly.pdbx_seq_one_letter_code
_entity_poly.pdbx_strand_id
1 'polypeptide(L)'
;MRALAEVVQPIGPGAPSLPLDSYVRFVDDYVPHMPRLLRLLFPVGLMMLELGAFLLGPSLVPFSSMSLARRSRYVDSWVHARWGLRRDLIKAVKGLCLLAYYSDPRVGARLGYAVEEHVALVSAERLRRHAGDI
;
A
#
# COMPACT_ATOMS: atom_id res chain seq x y z
N MET A 1 6.93 -8.47 2.14
CA MET A 1 5.70 -7.67 2.29
C MET A 1 5.47 -7.16 3.72
N ARG A 2 5.39 -8.01 4.77
CA ARG A 2 5.21 -7.59 6.18
C ARG A 2 6.17 -6.49 6.63
N ALA A 3 7.47 -6.67 6.42
CA ALA A 3 8.51 -5.72 6.80
C ALA A 3 8.34 -4.32 6.15
N LEU A 4 7.77 -4.27 4.95
CA LEU A 4 7.46 -3.03 4.26
C LEU A 4 6.18 -2.39 4.80
N ALA A 5 5.14 -3.18 5.05
CA ALA A 5 3.90 -2.71 5.66
C ALA A 5 4.16 -2.02 7.01
N GLU A 6 5.05 -2.59 7.82
CA GLU A 6 5.46 -2.00 9.11
C GLU A 6 6.09 -0.60 8.97
N VAL A 7 6.85 -0.36 7.89
CA VAL A 7 7.47 0.95 7.61
C VAL A 7 6.47 1.95 7.03
N VAL A 8 5.52 1.47 6.20
CA VAL A 8 4.61 2.33 5.44
C VAL A 8 3.32 2.64 6.21
N GLN A 9 2.97 1.79 7.19
CA GLN A 9 1.76 1.98 7.98
C GLN A 9 1.74 3.39 8.59
N PRO A 10 0.63 4.14 8.44
CA PRO A 10 0.51 5.47 9.02
C PRO A 10 0.66 5.41 10.54
N ILE A 11 1.58 6.22 11.08
CA ILE A 11 1.81 6.38 12.51
C ILE A 11 1.32 7.78 12.88
N GLY A 12 0.26 7.86 13.67
CA GLY A 12 -0.27 9.16 14.11
C GLY A 12 -1.30 9.00 15.22
N PRO A 13 -1.56 10.08 15.96
CA PRO A 13 -2.62 10.07 16.99
C PRO A 13 -3.97 9.76 16.32
N GLY A 14 -4.52 8.60 16.62
CA GLY A 14 -5.79 8.16 16.06
C GLY A 14 -5.72 7.24 14.84
N ALA A 15 -4.55 7.01 14.23
CA ALA A 15 -4.43 6.04 13.16
C ALA A 15 -4.56 4.60 13.73
N PRO A 16 -5.52 3.79 13.26
CA PRO A 16 -5.62 2.41 13.71
C PRO A 16 -4.41 1.60 13.21
N SER A 17 -3.78 0.87 14.12
CA SER A 17 -2.74 -0.09 13.75
C SER A 17 -3.40 -1.37 13.23
N LEU A 18 -3.06 -1.77 12.01
CA LEU A 18 -3.54 -3.01 11.41
C LEU A 18 -2.54 -4.14 11.61
N PRO A 19 -3.01 -5.39 11.82
CA PRO A 19 -2.14 -6.56 11.79
C PRO A 19 -1.40 -6.66 10.45
N LEU A 20 -0.09 -6.93 10.49
CA LEU A 20 0.73 -7.02 9.27
C LEU A 20 0.23 -8.12 8.30
N ASP A 21 -0.42 -9.15 8.83
CA ASP A 21 -1.03 -10.21 8.02
C ASP A 21 -2.24 -9.74 7.19
N SER A 22 -2.89 -8.66 7.59
CA SER A 22 -3.96 -8.05 6.78
C SER A 22 -3.42 -7.51 5.45
N TYR A 23 -2.23 -6.93 5.47
CA TYR A 23 -1.56 -6.45 4.24
C TYR A 23 -1.17 -7.60 3.31
N VAL A 24 -0.68 -8.71 3.89
CA VAL A 24 -0.31 -9.88 3.10
C VAL A 24 -1.54 -10.47 2.42
N ARG A 25 -2.61 -10.71 3.19
CA ARG A 25 -3.88 -11.22 2.65
C ARG A 25 -4.45 -10.32 1.55
N PHE A 26 -4.50 -9.02 1.79
CA PHE A 26 -4.97 -8.08 0.78
C PHE A 26 -4.17 -8.19 -0.53
N VAL A 27 -2.84 -8.27 -0.43
CA VAL A 27 -1.97 -8.40 -1.59
C VAL A 27 -2.19 -9.73 -2.31
N ASP A 28 -2.29 -10.83 -1.57
CA ASP A 28 -2.55 -12.16 -2.14
C ASP A 28 -3.89 -12.20 -2.89
N ASP A 29 -4.92 -11.53 -2.35
CA ASP A 29 -6.23 -11.42 -3.00
C ASP A 29 -6.21 -10.45 -4.19
N TYR A 30 -5.40 -9.40 -4.15
CA TYR A 30 -5.37 -8.36 -5.18
C TYR A 30 -4.47 -8.70 -6.37
N VAL A 31 -3.35 -9.39 -6.15
CA VAL A 31 -2.37 -9.74 -7.19
C VAL A 31 -2.98 -10.50 -8.39
N PRO A 32 -3.90 -11.46 -8.20
CA PRO A 32 -4.55 -12.14 -9.33
C PRO A 32 -5.33 -11.20 -10.26
N HIS A 33 -5.82 -10.08 -9.74
CA HIS A 33 -6.61 -9.09 -10.49
C HIS A 33 -5.74 -8.05 -11.21
N MET A 34 -4.43 -8.05 -10.95
CA MET A 34 -3.49 -7.16 -11.64
C MET A 34 -3.30 -7.57 -13.12
N PRO A 35 -3.01 -6.59 -14.00
CA PRO A 35 -2.51 -6.88 -15.35
C PRO A 35 -1.32 -7.86 -15.30
N ARG A 36 -1.23 -8.75 -16.30
CA ARG A 36 -0.22 -9.83 -16.35
C ARG A 36 1.21 -9.32 -16.12
N LEU A 37 1.55 -8.19 -16.72
CA LEU A 37 2.88 -7.57 -16.55
C LEU A 37 3.14 -7.15 -15.10
N LEU A 38 2.19 -6.48 -14.45
CA LEU A 38 2.35 -6.04 -13.05
C LEU A 38 2.40 -7.22 -12.09
N ARG A 39 1.60 -8.26 -12.34
CA ARG A 39 1.62 -9.50 -11.56
C ARG A 39 2.98 -10.22 -11.61
N LEU A 40 3.67 -10.17 -12.76
CA LEU A 40 5.01 -10.71 -12.91
C LEU A 40 6.07 -9.79 -12.27
N LEU A 41 5.95 -8.49 -12.45
CA LEU A 41 6.94 -7.52 -11.96
C LEU A 41 6.85 -7.28 -10.45
N PHE A 42 5.70 -7.49 -9.84
CA PHE A 42 5.50 -7.24 -8.40
C PHE A 42 6.42 -8.10 -7.51
N PRO A 43 6.46 -9.45 -7.63
CA PRO A 43 7.39 -10.26 -6.85
C PRO A 43 8.86 -9.97 -7.18
N VAL A 44 9.18 -9.67 -8.45
CA VAL A 44 10.52 -9.24 -8.85
C VAL A 44 10.90 -7.94 -8.13
N GLY A 45 9.98 -7.00 -8.03
CA GLY A 45 10.19 -5.76 -7.33
C GLY A 45 10.43 -5.93 -5.83
N LEU A 46 9.66 -6.81 -5.17
CA LEU A 46 9.89 -7.16 -3.76
C LEU A 46 11.25 -7.85 -3.57
N MET A 47 11.64 -8.72 -4.50
CA MET A 47 12.94 -9.37 -4.48
C MET A 47 14.09 -8.38 -4.69
N MET A 48 13.93 -7.40 -5.58
CA MET A 48 14.91 -6.31 -5.75
C MET A 48 15.05 -5.46 -4.49
N LEU A 49 13.95 -5.19 -3.80
CA LEU A 49 13.97 -4.46 -2.53
C LEU A 49 14.74 -5.25 -1.45
N GLU A 50 14.48 -6.54 -1.35
CA GLU A 50 15.11 -7.43 -0.37
C GLU A 50 16.62 -7.62 -0.65
N LEU A 51 16.97 -7.98 -1.89
CA LEU A 51 18.35 -8.20 -2.30
C LEU A 51 19.14 -6.91 -2.44
N GLY A 52 18.49 -5.81 -2.84
CA GLY A 52 19.13 -4.51 -2.92
C GLY A 52 19.61 -4.03 -1.54
N ALA A 53 18.91 -4.37 -0.48
CA ALA A 53 19.34 -4.10 0.89
C ALA A 53 20.59 -4.91 1.27
N PHE A 54 20.67 -6.16 0.83
CA PHE A 54 21.82 -7.02 1.05
C PHE A 54 23.04 -6.61 0.24
N LEU A 55 22.85 -6.27 -1.06
CA LEU A 55 23.98 -5.98 -1.96
C LEU A 55 24.49 -4.55 -1.88
N LEU A 56 23.59 -3.59 -1.60
CA LEU A 56 23.88 -2.15 -1.66
C LEU A 56 23.76 -1.48 -0.29
N GLY A 57 23.29 -2.21 0.71
CA GLY A 57 23.15 -1.71 2.07
C GLY A 57 24.49 -1.76 2.84
N PRO A 58 24.70 -0.84 3.77
CA PRO A 58 25.94 -0.76 4.54
C PRO A 58 26.16 -1.95 5.50
N SER A 59 25.19 -2.83 5.65
CA SER A 59 25.23 -3.91 6.65
C SER A 59 25.13 -5.33 6.07
N LEU A 60 25.10 -5.51 4.76
CA LEU A 60 24.95 -6.82 4.10
C LEU A 60 23.83 -7.69 4.70
N VAL A 61 22.75 -7.06 5.16
CA VAL A 61 21.61 -7.71 5.80
C VAL A 61 20.37 -7.53 4.93
N PRO A 62 19.58 -8.58 4.68
CA PRO A 62 18.36 -8.47 3.89
C PRO A 62 17.36 -7.51 4.54
N PHE A 63 16.54 -6.83 3.74
CA PHE A 63 15.60 -5.82 4.19
C PHE A 63 14.68 -6.30 5.33
N SER A 64 14.16 -7.52 5.22
CA SER A 64 13.29 -8.13 6.22
C SER A 64 13.95 -8.31 7.60
N SER A 65 15.26 -8.45 7.63
CA SER A 65 16.05 -8.66 8.87
C SER A 65 16.58 -7.35 9.48
N MET A 66 16.36 -6.21 8.85
CA MET A 66 16.76 -4.91 9.38
C MET A 66 15.84 -4.46 10.52
N SER A 67 16.37 -3.64 11.43
CA SER A 67 15.56 -2.90 12.41
C SER A 67 14.62 -1.90 11.70
N LEU A 68 13.51 -1.56 12.34
CA LEU A 68 12.51 -0.63 11.78
C LEU A 68 13.15 0.70 11.33
N ALA A 69 14.02 1.28 12.15
CA ALA A 69 14.70 2.53 11.82
C ALA A 69 15.62 2.42 10.59
N ARG A 70 16.27 1.26 10.38
CA ARG A 70 17.09 1.02 9.19
C ARG A 70 16.22 0.79 7.96
N ARG A 71 15.12 0.04 8.10
CA ARG A 71 14.15 -0.18 7.02
C ARG A 71 13.54 1.15 6.54
N SER A 72 13.16 2.03 7.47
CA SER A 72 12.64 3.36 7.14
C SER A 72 13.64 4.17 6.32
N ARG A 73 14.88 4.28 6.78
CA ARG A 73 15.95 4.98 6.03
C ARG A 73 16.23 4.37 4.66
N TYR A 74 16.18 3.04 4.56
CA TYR A 74 16.37 2.34 3.30
C TYR A 74 15.23 2.64 2.32
N VAL A 75 13.97 2.59 2.76
CA VAL A 75 12.81 2.97 1.96
C VAL A 75 12.90 4.43 1.51
N ASP A 76 13.31 5.34 2.39
CA ASP A 76 13.51 6.75 2.05
C ASP A 76 14.59 6.94 0.99
N SER A 77 15.68 6.15 1.05
CA SER A 77 16.71 6.18 0.02
C SER A 77 16.20 5.76 -1.36
N TRP A 78 15.19 4.89 -1.43
CA TRP A 78 14.54 4.50 -2.68
C TRP A 78 13.58 5.58 -3.19
N VAL A 79 12.86 6.24 -2.29
CA VAL A 79 11.96 7.35 -2.63
C VAL A 79 12.74 8.51 -3.30
N HIS A 80 13.94 8.78 -2.80
CA HIS A 80 14.82 9.86 -3.28
C HIS A 80 15.88 9.38 -4.29
N ALA A 81 15.79 8.13 -4.76
CA ALA A 81 16.75 7.58 -5.70
C ALA A 81 16.79 8.36 -7.02
N ARG A 82 18.00 8.58 -7.55
CA ARG A 82 18.20 9.18 -8.88
C ARG A 82 17.66 8.29 -10.02
N TRP A 83 17.64 6.99 -9.83
CA TRP A 83 17.15 6.02 -10.81
C TRP A 83 15.62 5.91 -10.73
N GLY A 84 14.96 6.25 -11.83
CA GLY A 84 13.50 6.24 -11.93
C GLY A 84 12.88 4.90 -11.53
N LEU A 85 13.47 3.79 -11.99
CA LEU A 85 12.97 2.44 -11.68
C LEU A 85 12.82 2.17 -10.17
N ARG A 86 13.83 2.54 -9.36
CA ARG A 86 13.74 2.36 -7.89
C ARG A 86 12.61 3.18 -7.30
N ARG A 87 12.51 4.43 -7.75
CA ARG A 87 11.50 5.38 -7.29
C ARG A 87 10.08 4.93 -7.66
N ASP A 88 9.90 4.42 -8.87
CA ASP A 88 8.60 3.97 -9.35
C ASP A 88 8.18 2.65 -8.67
N LEU A 89 9.14 1.75 -8.46
CA LEU A 89 8.91 0.52 -7.74
C LEU A 89 8.46 0.77 -6.30
N ILE A 90 9.18 1.61 -5.55
CA ILE A 90 8.82 1.88 -4.16
C ILE A 90 7.49 2.62 -4.06
N LYS A 91 7.16 3.50 -5.00
CA LYS A 91 5.85 4.16 -5.08
C LYS A 91 4.73 3.14 -5.29
N ALA A 92 4.90 2.20 -6.22
CA ALA A 92 3.91 1.17 -6.50
C ALA A 92 3.66 0.28 -5.26
N VAL A 93 4.72 -0.18 -4.60
CA VAL A 93 4.61 -1.04 -3.43
C VAL A 93 4.05 -0.29 -2.21
N LYS A 94 4.47 0.96 -1.99
CA LYS A 94 3.86 1.84 -0.97
C LYS A 94 2.39 2.09 -1.26
N GLY A 95 2.04 2.38 -2.51
CA GLY A 95 0.66 2.57 -2.94
C GLY A 95 -0.22 1.37 -2.63
N LEU A 96 0.29 0.15 -2.87
CA LEU A 96 -0.42 -1.08 -2.55
C LEU A 96 -0.61 -1.28 -1.04
N CYS A 97 0.40 -0.96 -0.22
CA CYS A 97 0.27 -0.97 1.24
C CYS A 97 -0.78 0.04 1.73
N LEU A 98 -0.78 1.26 1.18
CA LEU A 98 -1.77 2.27 1.53
C LEU A 98 -3.18 1.86 1.08
N LEU A 99 -3.30 1.28 -0.11
CA LEU A 99 -4.57 0.74 -0.58
C LEU A 99 -5.10 -0.34 0.37
N ALA A 100 -4.25 -1.28 0.79
CA ALA A 100 -4.60 -2.29 1.78
C ALA A 100 -5.04 -1.66 3.12
N TYR A 101 -4.36 -0.61 3.57
CA TYR A 101 -4.69 0.10 4.79
C TYR A 101 -6.07 0.77 4.71
N TYR A 102 -6.30 1.57 3.67
CA TYR A 102 -7.56 2.31 3.52
C TYR A 102 -8.75 1.43 3.09
N SER A 103 -8.50 0.22 2.59
CA SER A 103 -9.55 -0.76 2.29
C SER A 103 -10.05 -1.50 3.53
N ASP A 104 -9.37 -1.37 4.68
CA ASP A 104 -9.81 -2.03 5.91
C ASP A 104 -11.02 -1.29 6.50
N PRO A 105 -12.14 -1.99 6.78
CA PRO A 105 -13.36 -1.38 7.32
C PRO A 105 -13.14 -0.62 8.63
N ARG A 106 -12.18 -1.04 9.45
CA ARG A 106 -11.84 -0.38 10.72
C ARG A 106 -11.24 1.01 10.51
N VAL A 107 -10.45 1.17 9.45
CA VAL A 107 -9.88 2.45 9.03
C VAL A 107 -10.99 3.35 8.48
N GLY A 108 -11.83 2.82 7.59
CA GLY A 108 -12.97 3.55 7.04
C GLY A 108 -13.92 4.09 8.11
N ALA A 109 -14.31 3.23 9.05
CA ALA A 109 -15.18 3.61 10.17
C ALA A 109 -14.58 4.73 11.03
N ARG A 110 -13.26 4.70 11.27
CA ARG A 110 -12.59 5.71 12.08
C ARG A 110 -12.39 7.05 11.38
N LEU A 111 -12.26 7.02 10.06
CA LEU A 111 -12.19 8.23 9.23
C LEU A 111 -13.57 8.86 8.97
N GLY A 112 -14.65 8.23 9.44
CA GLY A 112 -16.01 8.65 9.13
C GLY A 112 -16.38 8.47 7.66
N TYR A 113 -15.65 7.59 6.95
CA TYR A 113 -15.85 7.34 5.53
C TYR A 113 -16.90 6.25 5.32
N ALA A 114 -18.16 6.65 5.34
CA ALA A 114 -19.31 5.79 5.05
C ALA A 114 -19.56 5.76 3.52
N VAL A 115 -18.76 4.99 2.77
CA VAL A 115 -18.87 4.90 1.29
C VAL A 115 -20.27 4.48 0.88
N GLU A 116 -20.86 3.51 1.57
CA GLU A 116 -22.16 2.96 1.26
C GLU A 116 -23.28 4.02 1.41
N GLU A 117 -23.24 4.82 2.48
CA GLU A 117 -24.17 5.93 2.69
C GLU A 117 -23.99 7.01 1.64
N HIS A 118 -22.76 7.37 1.30
CA HIS A 118 -22.47 8.36 0.27
C HIS A 118 -22.93 7.89 -1.12
N VAL A 119 -22.65 6.65 -1.49
CA VAL A 119 -23.09 6.06 -2.75
C VAL A 119 -24.63 6.01 -2.81
N ALA A 120 -25.30 5.62 -1.73
CA ALA A 120 -26.75 5.62 -1.66
C ALA A 120 -27.35 7.02 -1.85
N LEU A 121 -26.79 8.03 -1.19
CA LEU A 121 -27.20 9.43 -1.31
C LEU A 121 -27.02 9.95 -2.75
N VAL A 122 -25.84 9.74 -3.35
CA VAL A 122 -25.55 10.17 -4.72
C VAL A 122 -26.43 9.45 -5.73
N SER A 123 -26.68 8.17 -5.52
CA SER A 123 -27.56 7.37 -6.41
C SER A 123 -29.01 7.86 -6.31
N ALA A 124 -29.51 8.11 -5.12
CA ALA A 124 -30.84 8.66 -4.90
C ALA A 124 -31.00 10.06 -5.54
N GLU A 125 -29.98 10.90 -5.40
CA GLU A 125 -29.97 12.24 -6.01
C GLU A 125 -29.94 12.18 -7.54
N ARG A 126 -29.16 11.26 -8.13
CA ARG A 126 -29.14 11.04 -9.59
C ARG A 126 -30.52 10.58 -10.09
N LEU A 127 -31.14 9.63 -9.41
CA LEU A 127 -32.49 9.15 -9.78
C LEU A 127 -33.51 10.27 -9.71
N ARG A 128 -33.46 11.15 -8.70
CA ARG A 128 -34.36 12.32 -8.61
C ARG A 128 -34.18 13.29 -9.78
N ARG A 129 -32.95 13.58 -10.16
CA ARG A 129 -32.65 14.50 -11.28
C ARG A 129 -33.16 13.93 -12.62
N HIS A 130 -32.97 12.64 -12.85
CA HIS A 130 -33.43 12.03 -14.08
C HIS A 130 -34.95 11.71 -14.12
N ALA A 131 -35.59 11.59 -12.96
CA ALA A 131 -37.06 11.45 -12.91
C ALA A 131 -37.82 12.75 -13.25
N GLY A 132 -37.13 13.91 -13.23
CA GLY A 132 -37.69 15.18 -13.67
C GLY A 132 -37.56 15.48 -15.17
N ASP A 133 -36.84 14.66 -15.91
CA ASP A 133 -36.57 14.83 -17.34
C ASP A 133 -37.45 13.94 -18.25
N ILE A 134 -38.43 13.24 -17.67
CA ILE A 134 -39.49 12.47 -18.39
C ILE A 134 -40.82 13.19 -18.22
#